data_10bac4ba63a2dc1b77e823661d4aebbb
#
_entry.id   10bac4ba63a2dc1b77e823661d4aebbb
#
_cell.length_a   1.000
_cell.length_b   1.000
_cell.length_c   1.000
_cell.angle_alpha   90.00
_cell.angle_beta   90.00
_cell.angle_gamma   90.00
#
_symmetry.space_group_name_H-M   'P 1'
#
loop_
_entity.id
_entity.type
_entity.pdbx_description
1 polymer ?
#
loop_
_entity_poly.entity_id
_entity_poly.type
_entity_poly.pdbx_seq_one_letter_code
_entity_poly.pdbx_strand_id
1 'polypeptide(L)'
;MTPAFLRTALAGAAAACLAVPAGAFTLGDNDALTLSGFASAVAGKVLSGQRQENYYRYPCPCFIADYGHGALYGPTWQVKQESKVGVQGTYAITPKLSATAQVVGRGVDGVKTRLEWAYLSYDVNDSWTVQLGRKRLPIYYYSDFQDVGYAYTWVRPPTDIYGWEIVNYNGINATYRADWAGWAVKSNVFFGREDSRGNLMQRLYYDDPQNVTWRKLFGGDLVLTRGILTTRATYIQNKVDQISQVDGTHDPEGGKQRIYGLAANMDIDRWFVRSEYSVFDRSAYSYRSRAYMVGAGGRFGDFTPMLTHTRYRERNRFTPDAIQHDRGWSATLRYELGASSALKVQWDHFKDLSGTDLSYVGTSKLLSVALDTVF
;
A
#
# COMPACT_ATOMS: atom_id res chain seq x y z
N MET A 1 29.23 13.53 10.54
CA MET A 1 28.79 12.33 11.31
C MET A 1 28.99 11.12 10.42
N THR A 2 29.88 10.25 10.81
CA THR A 2 30.45 9.17 9.99
C THR A 2 29.44 8.04 9.70
N PRO A 3 29.51 7.39 8.52
CA PRO A 3 28.57 6.33 8.13
C PRO A 3 28.58 5.05 9.02
N ALA A 4 29.53 4.96 9.96
CA ALA A 4 29.61 3.83 10.89
C ALA A 4 28.52 3.85 11.96
N PHE A 5 28.06 5.01 12.42
CA PHE A 5 27.03 5.13 13.47
C PHE A 5 25.63 4.69 12.97
N LEU A 6 25.36 4.85 11.68
CA LEU A 6 24.07 4.44 11.10
C LEU A 6 23.99 2.93 10.87
N ARG A 7 25.14 2.28 10.63
CA ARG A 7 25.21 0.81 10.47
C ARG A 7 24.99 0.06 11.78
N THR A 8 25.50 0.61 12.89
CA THR A 8 25.28 0.03 14.24
C THR A 8 23.87 0.28 14.76
N ALA A 9 23.23 1.39 14.43
CA ALA A 9 21.85 1.67 14.83
C ALA A 9 20.83 0.78 14.11
N LEU A 10 21.04 0.47 12.82
CA LEU A 10 20.17 -0.46 12.07
C LEU A 10 20.35 -1.92 12.52
N ALA A 11 21.58 -2.34 12.79
CA ALA A 11 21.84 -3.69 13.31
C ALA A 11 21.29 -3.86 14.75
N GLY A 12 21.37 -2.81 15.58
CA GLY A 12 20.78 -2.78 16.92
C GLY A 12 19.26 -2.79 16.92
N ALA A 13 18.61 -2.06 15.98
CA ALA A 13 17.16 -2.06 15.83
C ALA A 13 16.63 -3.40 15.31
N ALA A 14 17.33 -4.04 14.36
CA ALA A 14 16.96 -5.37 13.88
C ALA A 14 17.09 -6.45 14.97
N ALA A 15 18.13 -6.38 15.80
CA ALA A 15 18.31 -7.31 16.90
C ALA A 15 17.30 -7.10 18.04
N ALA A 16 16.88 -5.85 18.30
CA ALA A 16 15.84 -5.54 19.28
C ALA A 16 14.44 -6.01 18.84
N CYS A 17 14.15 -5.98 17.53
CA CYS A 17 12.87 -6.45 16.97
C CYS A 17 12.67 -7.97 17.10
N LEU A 18 13.74 -8.77 17.18
CA LEU A 18 13.65 -10.24 17.33
C LEU A 18 13.28 -10.69 18.75
N ALA A 19 13.36 -9.79 19.75
CA ALA A 19 13.10 -10.10 21.15
C ALA A 19 11.73 -9.61 21.66
N VAL A 20 10.90 -8.98 20.80
CA VAL A 20 9.59 -8.47 21.22
C VAL A 20 8.56 -9.59 21.14
N PRO A 21 7.82 -9.88 22.23
CA PRO A 21 6.77 -10.89 22.20
C PRO A 21 5.66 -10.47 21.22
N ALA A 22 5.10 -11.47 20.53
CA ALA A 22 3.96 -11.26 19.63
C ALA A 22 2.73 -10.91 20.46
N GLY A 23 2.34 -9.64 20.48
CA GLY A 23 1.10 -9.21 21.12
C GLY A 23 1.03 -7.73 21.35
N ALA A 24 -0.17 -7.19 21.28
CA ALA A 24 -0.44 -5.83 21.71
C ALA A 24 -0.22 -5.71 23.22
N PHE A 25 0.41 -4.63 23.65
CA PHE A 25 0.59 -4.33 25.07
C PHE A 25 -0.60 -3.54 25.57
N THR A 26 -1.20 -3.99 26.67
CA THR A 26 -2.22 -3.22 27.37
C THR A 26 -1.58 -2.45 28.54
N LEU A 27 -1.99 -1.20 28.71
CA LEU A 27 -1.49 -0.31 29.77
C LEU A 27 -2.67 0.39 30.46
N GLY A 28 -2.49 0.64 31.76
CA GLY A 28 -3.44 1.36 32.64
C GLY A 28 -4.32 0.45 33.47
N ASP A 29 -5.02 1.07 34.47
CA ASP A 29 -5.84 0.38 35.47
C ASP A 29 -7.11 -0.14 34.81
N ASN A 30 -7.32 -0.81 33.92
CA ASN A 30 -8.44 -1.45 33.21
C ASN A 30 -8.14 -1.77 31.74
N ASP A 31 -6.86 -1.93 31.38
CA ASP A 31 -6.45 -2.24 30.00
C ASP A 31 -7.00 -1.26 28.95
N ALA A 32 -7.21 0.01 29.39
CA ALA A 32 -7.86 1.01 28.55
C ALA A 32 -7.04 1.42 27.31
N LEU A 33 -5.69 1.33 27.40
CA LEU A 33 -4.78 1.65 26.29
C LEU A 33 -4.13 0.38 25.76
N THR A 34 -4.42 0.08 24.51
CA THR A 34 -3.76 -1.00 23.76
C THR A 34 -2.72 -0.40 22.82
N LEU A 35 -1.47 -0.84 22.92
CA LEU A 35 -0.38 -0.47 22.02
C LEU A 35 0.02 -1.67 21.17
N SER A 36 0.17 -1.44 19.88
CA SER A 36 0.67 -2.41 18.91
C SER A 36 1.59 -1.73 17.93
N GLY A 37 2.38 -2.50 17.20
CA GLY A 37 3.26 -1.92 16.22
C GLY A 37 3.79 -2.94 15.22
N PHE A 38 4.55 -2.41 14.27
CA PHE A 38 5.22 -3.21 13.26
C PHE A 38 6.53 -2.55 12.84
N ALA A 39 7.45 -3.37 12.35
CA ALA A 39 8.66 -2.89 11.71
C ALA A 39 8.99 -3.77 10.50
N SER A 40 9.54 -3.14 9.47
CA SER A 40 10.08 -3.78 8.28
C SER A 40 11.47 -3.23 8.00
N ALA A 41 12.48 -4.10 7.96
CA ALA A 41 13.82 -3.77 7.46
C ALA A 41 13.98 -4.41 6.09
N VAL A 42 14.07 -3.59 5.05
CA VAL A 42 14.08 -4.06 3.66
C VAL A 42 15.34 -3.59 2.95
N ALA A 43 16.04 -4.52 2.32
CA ALA A 43 17.17 -4.26 1.43
C ALA A 43 16.80 -4.71 0.00
N GLY A 44 17.08 -3.87 -0.99
CA GLY A 44 16.84 -4.20 -2.39
C GLY A 44 17.91 -3.66 -3.32
N LYS A 45 18.04 -4.32 -4.48
CA LYS A 45 19.00 -3.97 -5.54
C LYS A 45 18.46 -4.37 -6.89
N VAL A 46 18.48 -3.45 -7.86
CA VAL A 46 18.21 -3.77 -9.25
C VAL A 46 19.40 -4.57 -9.81
N LEU A 47 19.12 -5.79 -10.25
CA LEU A 47 20.12 -6.73 -10.78
C LEU A 47 20.46 -6.41 -12.24
N SER A 48 19.44 -6.06 -13.02
CA SER A 48 19.56 -5.70 -14.43
C SER A 48 18.34 -4.90 -14.88
N GLY A 49 18.48 -4.15 -15.96
CA GLY A 49 17.38 -3.39 -16.55
C GLY A 49 17.86 -2.52 -17.69
N GLN A 50 16.91 -1.90 -18.40
CA GLN A 50 17.19 -0.92 -19.45
C GLN A 50 17.19 0.46 -18.85
N ARG A 51 18.19 1.26 -19.21
CA ARG A 51 18.23 2.67 -18.87
C ARG A 51 17.31 3.41 -19.84
N GLN A 52 16.43 4.24 -19.27
CA GLN A 52 15.66 5.19 -20.07
C GLN A 52 16.25 6.59 -19.88
N GLU A 53 16.60 7.23 -20.97
CA GLU A 53 17.37 8.47 -20.91
C GLU A 53 16.53 9.70 -20.59
N ASN A 54 15.21 9.68 -20.78
CA ASN A 54 14.43 10.91 -20.88
C ASN A 54 13.41 11.16 -19.75
N TYR A 55 13.23 10.27 -18.78
CA TYR A 55 12.09 10.41 -17.86
C TYR A 55 12.40 10.64 -16.39
N TYR A 56 13.61 10.35 -15.89
CA TYR A 56 13.89 10.45 -14.45
C TYR A 56 15.22 11.14 -14.14
N ARG A 57 15.14 12.04 -13.16
CA ARG A 57 16.33 12.61 -12.48
C ARG A 57 17.12 11.55 -11.70
N TYR A 58 16.76 10.26 -11.85
CA TYR A 58 17.35 9.15 -11.12
C TYR A 58 18.19 8.25 -12.04
N PRO A 59 19.36 7.76 -11.60
CA PRO A 59 20.18 6.87 -12.41
C PRO A 59 19.51 5.47 -12.52
N CYS A 60 18.78 5.24 -13.61
CA CYS A 60 18.27 3.93 -13.97
C CYS A 60 19.38 3.06 -14.63
N PRO A 61 19.30 1.71 -14.57
CA PRO A 61 18.08 0.94 -14.35
C PRO A 61 17.54 1.05 -12.94
N CYS A 62 16.22 1.24 -12.83
CA CYS A 62 15.53 1.45 -11.56
C CYS A 62 14.22 0.65 -11.49
N PHE A 63 13.72 0.47 -10.27
CA PHE A 63 12.46 -0.20 -9.98
C PHE A 63 11.66 0.63 -8.98
N ILE A 64 10.40 0.94 -9.30
CA ILE A 64 9.48 1.63 -8.39
C ILE A 64 8.93 0.61 -7.39
N ALA A 65 9.33 0.73 -6.14
CA ALA A 65 8.89 -0.16 -5.07
C ALA A 65 7.65 0.37 -4.32
N ASP A 66 7.53 1.69 -4.20
CA ASP A 66 6.35 2.36 -3.63
C ASP A 66 6.14 3.68 -4.37
N TYR A 67 5.15 3.69 -5.25
CA TYR A 67 4.81 4.86 -6.05
C TYR A 67 4.34 6.02 -5.18
N GLY A 68 3.45 5.75 -4.22
CA GLY A 68 2.86 6.77 -3.36
C GLY A 68 3.87 7.54 -2.51
N HIS A 69 4.97 6.89 -2.12
CA HIS A 69 6.03 7.49 -1.30
C HIS A 69 7.32 7.76 -2.09
N GLY A 70 7.34 7.50 -3.40
CA GLY A 70 8.50 7.75 -4.26
C GLY A 70 9.70 6.86 -3.96
N ALA A 71 9.47 5.61 -3.57
CA ALA A 71 10.53 4.66 -3.29
C ALA A 71 11.05 4.01 -4.56
N LEU A 72 12.33 4.27 -4.89
CA LEU A 72 13.02 3.78 -6.07
C LEU A 72 14.26 2.99 -5.68
N TYR A 73 14.42 1.79 -6.22
CA TYR A 73 15.67 1.03 -6.18
C TYR A 73 16.51 1.26 -7.43
N GLY A 74 17.82 1.36 -7.24
CA GLY A 74 18.83 1.45 -8.28
C GLY A 74 19.76 0.23 -8.28
N PRO A 75 20.89 0.30 -9.01
CA PRO A 75 21.83 -0.83 -9.21
C PRO A 75 22.72 -1.15 -8.02
N THR A 76 22.60 -0.43 -6.91
CA THR A 76 23.30 -0.68 -5.64
C THR A 76 22.34 -1.14 -4.57
N TRP A 77 22.84 -1.86 -3.55
CA TRP A 77 22.03 -2.22 -2.40
C TRP A 77 21.56 -0.98 -1.65
N GLN A 78 20.24 -0.88 -1.45
CA GLN A 78 19.60 0.23 -0.76
C GLN A 78 18.66 -0.33 0.31
N VAL A 79 18.70 0.26 1.51
CA VAL A 79 17.93 -0.19 2.68
C VAL A 79 16.85 0.80 3.13
N LYS A 80 16.83 2.02 2.56
CA LYS A 80 15.91 3.08 2.99
C LYS A 80 14.55 3.04 2.30
N GLN A 81 14.47 2.43 1.12
CA GLN A 81 13.35 2.60 0.20
C GLN A 81 12.02 2.11 0.79
N GLU A 82 12.05 0.97 1.47
CA GLU A 82 10.85 0.35 2.03
C GLU A 82 10.94 0.04 3.53
N SER A 83 12.09 0.32 4.15
CA SER A 83 12.22 0.15 5.61
C SER A 83 11.33 1.15 6.34
N LYS A 84 10.56 0.65 7.30
CA LYS A 84 9.57 1.42 8.03
C LYS A 84 9.30 0.85 9.41
N VAL A 85 8.80 1.72 10.28
CA VAL A 85 8.32 1.36 11.61
C VAL A 85 7.02 2.10 11.89
N GLY A 86 6.05 1.40 12.46
CA GLY A 86 4.76 1.98 12.83
C GLY A 86 4.37 1.60 14.25
N VAL A 87 3.72 2.52 14.94
CA VAL A 87 3.13 2.31 16.26
C VAL A 87 1.68 2.77 16.23
N GLN A 88 0.80 1.97 16.79
CA GLN A 88 -0.63 2.25 16.94
C GLN A 88 -1.01 2.19 18.40
N GLY A 89 -1.74 3.20 18.85
CA GLY A 89 -2.42 3.23 20.14
C GLY A 89 -3.93 3.25 19.94
N THR A 90 -4.64 2.43 20.70
CA THR A 90 -6.11 2.46 20.80
C THR A 90 -6.50 2.64 22.25
N TYR A 91 -7.21 3.71 22.57
CA TYR A 91 -7.70 4.04 23.90
C TYR A 91 -9.21 3.83 23.99
N ALA A 92 -9.65 2.94 24.87
CA ALA A 92 -11.05 2.71 25.17
C ALA A 92 -11.55 3.82 26.12
N ILE A 93 -12.33 4.78 25.58
CA ILE A 93 -12.92 5.90 26.35
C ILE A 93 -14.13 5.41 27.14
N THR A 94 -14.94 4.59 26.51
CA THR A 94 -16.07 3.86 27.10
C THR A 94 -16.16 2.48 26.46
N PRO A 95 -17.03 1.55 26.94
CA PRO A 95 -17.23 0.26 26.30
C PRO A 95 -17.65 0.33 24.81
N LYS A 96 -18.21 1.48 24.37
CA LYS A 96 -18.68 1.69 22.98
C LYS A 96 -17.88 2.74 22.23
N LEU A 97 -17.02 3.51 22.88
CA LEU A 97 -16.27 4.61 22.25
C LEU A 97 -14.79 4.41 22.46
N SER A 98 -14.03 4.42 21.37
CA SER A 98 -12.57 4.36 21.39
C SER A 98 -11.93 5.42 20.49
N ALA A 99 -10.68 5.75 20.78
CA ALA A 99 -9.82 6.59 19.94
C ALA A 99 -8.62 5.79 19.49
N THR A 100 -8.32 5.81 18.19
CA THR A 100 -7.16 5.12 17.60
C THR A 100 -6.28 6.14 16.89
N ALA A 101 -4.96 6.04 17.11
CA ALA A 101 -3.95 6.77 16.35
C ALA A 101 -2.82 5.83 15.93
N GLN A 102 -2.34 5.99 14.68
CA GLN A 102 -1.19 5.26 14.15
C GLN A 102 -0.23 6.23 13.49
N VAL A 103 1.03 6.13 13.85
CA VAL A 103 2.14 6.87 13.23
C VAL A 103 3.10 5.91 12.56
N VAL A 104 3.61 6.32 11.38
CA VAL A 104 4.56 5.51 10.60
C VAL A 104 5.74 6.38 10.18
N GLY A 105 6.95 5.92 10.48
CA GLY A 105 8.20 6.47 9.97
C GLY A 105 8.74 5.61 8.84
N ARG A 106 9.07 6.23 7.68
CA ARG A 106 9.60 5.52 6.50
C ARG A 106 11.01 6.01 6.19
N GLY A 107 11.88 5.09 5.84
CA GLY A 107 13.27 5.38 5.48
C GLY A 107 13.39 6.29 4.26
N VAL A 108 12.51 6.16 3.27
CA VAL A 108 12.47 7.00 2.06
C VAL A 108 12.21 8.48 2.39
N ASP A 109 11.42 8.77 3.41
CA ASP A 109 11.11 10.12 3.88
C ASP A 109 12.18 10.68 4.85
N GLY A 110 13.31 9.99 5.04
CA GLY A 110 14.31 10.35 6.05
C GLY A 110 13.83 10.12 7.48
N VAL A 111 12.96 9.13 7.68
CA VAL A 111 12.33 8.74 8.96
C VAL A 111 11.42 9.83 9.53
N LYS A 112 10.87 10.71 8.70
CA LYS A 112 9.81 11.62 9.13
C LYS A 112 8.56 10.82 9.45
N THR A 113 8.07 10.99 10.67
CA THR A 113 6.83 10.33 11.12
C THR A 113 5.62 10.98 10.46
N ARG A 114 4.72 10.13 9.95
CA ARG A 114 3.42 10.54 9.38
C ARG A 114 2.29 9.93 10.18
N LEU A 115 1.28 10.73 10.45
CA LEU A 115 0.02 10.27 11.05
C LEU A 115 -0.80 9.60 9.95
N GLU A 116 -0.82 8.25 9.97
CA GLU A 116 -1.57 7.47 8.98
C GLU A 116 -3.03 7.32 9.39
N TRP A 117 -3.30 7.05 10.68
CA TRP A 117 -4.64 6.94 11.22
C TRP A 117 -4.80 7.83 12.45
N ALA A 118 -5.95 8.46 12.56
CA ALA A 118 -6.39 9.18 13.76
C ALA A 118 -7.91 9.30 13.70
N TYR A 119 -8.63 8.45 14.42
CA TYR A 119 -10.08 8.43 14.38
C TYR A 119 -10.72 8.04 15.71
N LEU A 120 -11.94 8.50 15.92
CA LEU A 120 -12.85 8.01 16.94
C LEU A 120 -13.70 6.88 16.33
N SER A 121 -13.98 5.85 17.11
CA SER A 121 -14.82 4.72 16.74
C SER A 121 -15.94 4.58 17.76
N TYR A 122 -17.19 4.54 17.31
CA TYR A 122 -18.37 4.34 18.13
C TYR A 122 -19.16 3.12 17.66
N ASP A 123 -19.30 2.13 18.54
CA ASP A 123 -20.11 0.95 18.31
C ASP A 123 -21.57 1.25 18.67
N VAL A 124 -22.38 1.49 17.63
CA VAL A 124 -23.82 1.77 17.76
C VAL A 124 -24.51 0.56 18.35
N ASN A 125 -24.21 -0.62 17.81
CA ASN A 125 -24.63 -1.94 18.27
C ASN A 125 -23.65 -2.99 17.76
N ASP A 126 -23.94 -4.27 17.96
CA ASP A 126 -23.07 -5.40 17.56
C ASP A 126 -22.78 -5.48 16.05
N SER A 127 -23.67 -4.93 15.23
CA SER A 127 -23.55 -4.95 13.76
C SER A 127 -22.97 -3.65 13.18
N TRP A 128 -23.17 -2.49 13.82
CA TRP A 128 -22.83 -1.20 13.28
C TRP A 128 -21.78 -0.47 14.09
N THR A 129 -20.71 -0.05 13.40
CA THR A 129 -19.66 0.83 13.91
C THR A 129 -19.57 2.07 13.06
N VAL A 130 -19.57 3.25 13.66
CA VAL A 130 -19.33 4.55 13.00
C VAL A 130 -17.98 5.07 13.41
N GLN A 131 -17.21 5.61 12.47
CA GLN A 131 -15.87 6.15 12.73
C GLN A 131 -15.74 7.54 12.10
N LEU A 132 -15.06 8.45 12.79
CA LEU A 132 -14.82 9.83 12.35
C LEU A 132 -13.34 10.16 12.51
N GLY A 133 -12.70 10.61 11.45
CA GLY A 133 -11.30 11.04 11.47
C GLY A 133 -10.53 10.65 10.21
N ARG A 134 -9.19 10.48 10.39
CA ARG A 134 -8.27 10.09 9.34
C ARG A 134 -8.15 8.58 9.26
N LYS A 135 -8.38 8.02 8.08
CA LYS A 135 -8.33 6.58 7.82
C LYS A 135 -7.70 6.25 6.48
N ARG A 136 -7.34 4.98 6.30
CA ARG A 136 -6.90 4.45 5.01
C ARG A 136 -8.08 4.30 4.06
N LEU A 137 -7.88 4.67 2.79
CA LEU A 137 -8.84 4.40 1.71
C LEU A 137 -8.83 2.92 1.35
N PRO A 138 -9.99 2.28 1.30
CA PRO A 138 -10.09 0.86 0.95
C PRO A 138 -10.04 0.63 -0.57
N ILE A 139 -9.02 1.18 -1.24
CA ILE A 139 -8.86 1.07 -2.70
C ILE A 139 -8.60 -0.38 -3.10
N TYR A 140 -7.66 -1.03 -2.40
CA TYR A 140 -7.15 -2.37 -2.67
C TYR A 140 -7.49 -3.32 -1.53
N TYR A 141 -7.38 -4.62 -1.79
CA TYR A 141 -7.66 -5.64 -0.77
C TYR A 141 -6.78 -5.48 0.47
N TYR A 142 -5.48 -5.19 0.28
CA TYR A 142 -4.50 -5.04 1.36
C TYR A 142 -4.36 -3.60 1.87
N SER A 143 -5.20 -2.64 1.43
CA SER A 143 -5.07 -1.23 1.81
C SER A 143 -4.96 -1.00 3.31
N ASP A 144 -5.83 -1.63 4.11
CA ASP A 144 -5.91 -1.38 5.56
C ASP A 144 -4.63 -1.77 6.31
N PHE A 145 -3.84 -2.71 5.78
CA PHE A 145 -2.61 -3.21 6.39
C PHE A 145 -1.41 -3.23 5.44
N GLN A 146 -1.44 -2.41 4.38
CA GLN A 146 -0.36 -2.30 3.39
C GLN A 146 1.00 -1.95 4.01
N ASP A 147 1.01 -1.22 5.13
CA ASP A 147 2.24 -0.88 5.84
C ASP A 147 2.76 -2.03 6.73
N VAL A 148 1.93 -2.98 7.09
CA VAL A 148 2.28 -4.11 7.95
C VAL A 148 2.84 -5.24 7.09
N GLY A 149 4.15 -5.22 6.84
CA GLY A 149 4.82 -6.20 5.98
C GLY A 149 4.54 -7.65 6.39
N TYR A 150 4.50 -7.93 7.69
CA TYR A 150 4.19 -9.26 8.23
C TYR A 150 2.82 -9.82 7.79
N ALA A 151 1.84 -8.97 7.49
CA ALA A 151 0.45 -9.37 7.20
C ALA A 151 0.24 -10.06 5.83
N TYR A 152 1.24 -10.07 4.96
CA TYR A 152 1.14 -10.67 3.62
C TYR A 152 2.42 -11.43 3.24
N THR A 153 2.33 -12.27 2.20
CA THR A 153 3.44 -13.14 1.79
C THR A 153 4.57 -12.37 1.11
N TRP A 154 4.26 -11.38 0.28
CA TRP A 154 5.25 -10.59 -0.47
C TRP A 154 6.16 -9.76 0.45
N VAL A 155 7.29 -9.32 -0.06
CA VAL A 155 8.05 -8.19 0.53
C VAL A 155 7.22 -6.91 0.37
N ARG A 156 6.62 -6.73 -0.80
CA ARG A 156 5.65 -5.68 -1.13
C ARG A 156 4.53 -6.22 -2.00
N PRO A 157 3.28 -5.80 -1.83
CA PRO A 157 2.24 -6.05 -2.82
C PRO A 157 2.67 -5.52 -4.20
N PRO A 158 2.26 -6.14 -5.31
CA PRO A 158 2.69 -5.73 -6.65
C PRO A 158 2.40 -4.25 -6.94
N THR A 159 3.43 -3.50 -7.28
CA THR A 159 3.36 -2.04 -7.48
C THR A 159 2.57 -1.63 -8.72
N ASP A 160 2.41 -2.52 -9.70
CA ASP A 160 1.52 -2.32 -10.86
C ASP A 160 0.05 -2.12 -10.46
N ILE A 161 -0.34 -2.59 -9.27
CA ILE A 161 -1.69 -2.41 -8.72
C ILE A 161 -1.67 -1.38 -7.61
N TYR A 162 -0.74 -1.52 -6.64
CA TYR A 162 -0.68 -0.72 -5.41
C TYR A 162 0.07 0.61 -5.60
N GLY A 163 -0.11 1.25 -6.75
CA GLY A 163 0.60 2.44 -7.17
C GLY A 163 -0.26 3.69 -7.21
N TRP A 164 -0.71 4.23 -6.06
CA TRP A 164 -1.46 5.47 -6.04
C TRP A 164 -0.95 6.45 -4.98
N GLU A 165 -1.10 7.77 -5.25
CA GLU A 165 -0.55 8.85 -4.40
C GLU A 165 -1.40 9.16 -3.18
N ILE A 166 -2.73 8.98 -3.27
CA ILE A 166 -3.67 9.21 -2.18
C ILE A 166 -4.18 7.87 -1.68
N VAL A 167 -3.77 7.53 -0.47
CA VAL A 167 -4.09 6.26 0.17
C VAL A 167 -4.87 6.43 1.49
N ASN A 168 -5.05 7.67 1.95
CA ASN A 168 -5.80 8.02 3.16
C ASN A 168 -6.93 8.99 2.83
N TYR A 169 -7.84 9.20 3.79
CA TYR A 169 -8.86 10.24 3.75
C TYR A 169 -9.20 10.74 5.15
N ASN A 170 -9.72 11.95 5.22
CA ASN A 170 -10.31 12.53 6.42
C ASN A 170 -11.82 12.58 6.22
N GLY A 171 -12.57 11.95 7.12
CA GLY A 171 -14.03 11.86 6.94
C GLY A 171 -14.72 10.97 7.95
N ILE A 172 -15.91 10.53 7.57
CA ILE A 172 -16.75 9.61 8.33
C ILE A 172 -16.94 8.33 7.55
N ASN A 173 -17.01 7.21 8.27
CA ASN A 173 -17.45 5.94 7.70
C ASN A 173 -18.38 5.18 8.65
N ALA A 174 -19.25 4.35 8.07
CA ALA A 174 -20.06 3.38 8.75
C ALA A 174 -19.73 1.98 8.24
N THR A 175 -19.47 1.07 9.15
CA THR A 175 -19.20 -0.35 8.87
C THR A 175 -20.34 -1.19 9.41
N TYR A 176 -20.88 -2.05 8.57
CA TYR A 176 -21.89 -3.06 8.90
C TYR A 176 -21.27 -4.45 8.88
N ARG A 177 -21.60 -5.27 9.87
CA ARG A 177 -21.20 -6.68 9.96
C ARG A 177 -22.43 -7.55 10.23
N ALA A 178 -22.54 -8.66 9.51
CA ALA A 178 -23.59 -9.64 9.72
C ALA A 178 -23.15 -11.01 9.21
N ASP A 179 -23.80 -12.04 9.73
CA ASP A 179 -23.79 -13.37 9.14
C ASP A 179 -25.11 -13.59 8.40
N TRP A 180 -25.03 -13.91 7.11
CA TRP A 180 -26.21 -14.14 6.28
C TRP A 180 -26.03 -15.38 5.40
N ALA A 181 -26.91 -16.34 5.54
CA ALA A 181 -26.92 -17.61 4.78
C ALA A 181 -25.55 -18.33 4.75
N GLY A 182 -24.81 -18.28 5.86
CA GLY A 182 -23.48 -18.88 6.00
C GLY A 182 -22.34 -18.07 5.39
N TRP A 183 -22.61 -16.80 4.99
CA TRP A 183 -21.61 -15.83 4.60
C TRP A 183 -21.36 -14.83 5.73
N ALA A 184 -20.10 -14.63 6.11
CA ALA A 184 -19.71 -13.47 6.88
C ALA A 184 -19.67 -12.26 5.94
N VAL A 185 -20.48 -11.25 6.24
CA VAL A 185 -20.67 -10.04 5.45
C VAL A 185 -20.07 -8.85 6.20
N LYS A 186 -19.14 -8.12 5.57
CA LYS A 186 -18.67 -6.81 6.06
C LYS A 186 -18.86 -5.79 4.95
N SER A 187 -19.65 -4.76 5.20
CA SER A 187 -19.83 -3.63 4.29
C SER A 187 -19.37 -2.34 4.96
N ASN A 188 -18.73 -1.49 4.20
CA ASN A 188 -18.26 -0.20 4.66
C ASN A 188 -18.67 0.88 3.65
N VAL A 189 -19.19 2.00 4.14
CA VAL A 189 -19.52 3.19 3.34
C VAL A 189 -18.84 4.39 3.98
N PHE A 190 -18.23 5.25 3.19
CA PHE A 190 -17.51 6.41 3.69
C PHE A 190 -17.70 7.66 2.84
N PHE A 191 -17.52 8.80 3.50
CA PHE A 191 -17.52 10.13 2.88
C PHE A 191 -16.39 10.97 3.48
N GLY A 192 -15.69 11.76 2.64
CA GLY A 192 -14.59 12.59 3.12
C GLY A 192 -13.87 13.38 2.04
N ARG A 193 -12.63 13.73 2.36
CA ARG A 193 -11.67 14.40 1.47
C ARG A 193 -10.24 14.04 1.84
N GLU A 194 -9.30 14.28 0.94
CA GLU A 194 -7.87 14.22 1.20
C GLU A 194 -7.11 15.26 0.39
N ASP A 195 -6.06 15.81 1.04
CA ASP A 195 -5.13 16.75 0.42
C ASP A 195 -3.71 16.16 0.45
N SER A 196 -3.16 15.84 -0.70
CA SER A 196 -1.76 15.42 -0.87
C SER A 196 -0.91 16.61 -1.29
N ARG A 197 -0.16 17.18 -0.33
CA ARG A 197 0.71 18.35 -0.57
C ARG A 197 2.17 17.96 -0.46
N GLY A 198 2.99 18.49 -1.37
CA GLY A 198 4.45 18.30 -1.36
C GLY A 198 4.84 16.82 -1.46
N ASN A 199 4.04 16.01 -2.12
CA ASN A 199 4.26 14.58 -2.27
C ASN A 199 5.59 14.31 -2.98
N LEU A 200 6.40 13.41 -2.42
CA LEU A 200 7.72 13.07 -2.97
C LEU A 200 7.61 12.43 -4.36
N MET A 201 6.60 11.59 -4.58
CA MET A 201 6.31 10.99 -5.87
C MET A 201 6.11 12.05 -6.96
N GLN A 202 5.31 13.09 -6.71
CA GLN A 202 5.09 14.18 -7.65
C GLN A 202 6.41 14.85 -8.07
N ARG A 203 7.32 15.08 -7.12
CA ARG A 203 8.62 15.70 -7.37
C ARG A 203 9.62 14.81 -8.09
N LEU A 204 9.49 13.51 -7.96
CA LEU A 204 10.40 12.55 -8.59
C LEU A 204 9.96 12.22 -10.02
N TYR A 205 8.65 12.15 -10.29
CA TYR A 205 8.11 11.61 -11.53
C TYR A 205 7.57 12.65 -12.50
N TYR A 206 7.35 13.90 -12.04
CA TYR A 206 6.76 14.94 -12.87
C TYR A 206 7.63 16.20 -12.91
N ASP A 207 7.76 16.82 -14.08
CA ASP A 207 8.46 18.09 -14.25
C ASP A 207 7.71 19.25 -13.60
N ASP A 208 6.38 19.20 -13.63
CA ASP A 208 5.49 20.08 -12.88
C ASP A 208 4.77 19.27 -11.76
N PRO A 209 5.38 19.18 -10.56
CA PRO A 209 4.79 18.46 -9.45
C PRO A 209 3.51 19.17 -8.97
N GLN A 210 2.46 18.39 -8.73
CA GLN A 210 1.15 18.88 -8.34
C GLN A 210 0.86 18.63 -6.86
N ASN A 211 0.18 19.58 -6.22
CA ASN A 211 -0.60 19.32 -5.01
C ASN A 211 -1.96 18.79 -5.45
N VAL A 212 -2.33 17.61 -4.99
CA VAL A 212 -3.54 16.92 -5.42
C VAL A 212 -4.56 16.88 -4.29
N THR A 213 -5.78 17.31 -4.56
CA THR A 213 -6.90 17.26 -3.61
C THR A 213 -8.01 16.39 -4.17
N TRP A 214 -8.47 15.42 -3.36
CA TRP A 214 -9.68 14.67 -3.64
C TRP A 214 -10.83 15.23 -2.80
N ARG A 215 -11.78 15.89 -3.47
CA ARG A 215 -12.99 16.46 -2.85
C ARG A 215 -14.19 15.59 -3.13
N LYS A 216 -15.21 15.69 -2.26
CA LYS A 216 -16.48 14.96 -2.37
C LYS A 216 -16.22 13.45 -2.54
N LEU A 217 -15.25 12.97 -1.79
CA LEU A 217 -14.89 11.57 -1.78
C LEU A 217 -16.06 10.79 -1.16
N PHE A 218 -16.59 9.85 -1.91
CA PHE A 218 -17.64 8.93 -1.49
C PHE A 218 -17.30 7.55 -2.00
N GLY A 219 -17.53 6.54 -1.19
CA GLY A 219 -17.28 5.17 -1.62
C GLY A 219 -17.71 4.14 -0.60
N GLY A 220 -17.43 2.90 -0.94
CA GLY A 220 -17.68 1.77 -0.06
C GLY A 220 -17.04 0.51 -0.58
N ASP A 221 -17.01 -0.48 0.28
CA ASP A 221 -16.58 -1.83 -0.04
C ASP A 221 -17.49 -2.88 0.62
N LEU A 222 -17.58 -4.01 -0.03
CA LEU A 222 -18.30 -5.20 0.43
C LEU A 222 -17.34 -6.38 0.44
N VAL A 223 -17.14 -6.97 1.60
CA VAL A 223 -16.37 -8.20 1.79
C VAL A 223 -17.31 -9.34 2.15
N LEU A 224 -17.21 -10.44 1.42
CA LEU A 224 -17.98 -11.66 1.63
C LEU A 224 -17.00 -12.81 1.87
N THR A 225 -17.15 -13.52 2.98
CA THR A 225 -16.32 -14.68 3.32
C THR A 225 -17.19 -15.90 3.58
N ARG A 226 -16.87 -17.02 2.91
CA ARG A 226 -17.49 -18.32 3.17
C ARG A 226 -16.50 -19.45 2.93
N GLY A 227 -16.21 -20.21 3.97
CA GLY A 227 -15.27 -21.33 3.90
C GLY A 227 -13.90 -20.86 3.37
N ILE A 228 -13.50 -21.42 2.24
CA ILE A 228 -12.19 -21.14 1.61
C ILE A 228 -12.13 -19.82 0.83
N LEU A 229 -13.26 -19.18 0.57
CA LEU A 229 -13.36 -18.03 -0.34
C LEU A 229 -13.62 -16.73 0.44
N THR A 230 -12.81 -15.71 0.16
CA THR A 230 -13.06 -14.31 0.53
C THR A 230 -13.07 -13.47 -0.74
N THR A 231 -14.13 -12.70 -0.94
CA THR A 231 -14.24 -11.74 -2.05
C THR A 231 -14.39 -10.33 -1.52
N ARG A 232 -13.93 -9.35 -2.28
CA ARG A 232 -14.15 -7.93 -2.00
C ARG A 232 -14.51 -7.20 -3.28
N ALA A 233 -15.54 -6.36 -3.21
CA ALA A 233 -15.87 -5.39 -4.24
C ALA A 233 -15.74 -3.98 -3.65
N THR A 234 -15.13 -3.06 -4.39
CA THR A 234 -14.91 -1.67 -3.97
C THR A 234 -15.40 -0.72 -5.05
N TYR A 235 -16.06 0.36 -4.62
CA TYR A 235 -16.39 1.50 -5.46
C TYR A 235 -16.05 2.81 -4.74
N ILE A 236 -15.33 3.70 -5.43
CA ILE A 236 -14.98 5.03 -4.93
C ILE A 236 -15.21 6.04 -6.04
N GLN A 237 -15.75 7.21 -5.68
CA GLN A 237 -15.82 8.37 -6.56
C GLN A 237 -15.37 9.64 -5.83
N ASN A 238 -14.76 10.54 -6.57
CA ASN A 238 -14.32 11.84 -6.06
C ASN A 238 -14.18 12.86 -7.19
N LYS A 239 -13.97 14.13 -6.80
CA LYS A 239 -13.46 15.17 -7.69
C LYS A 239 -11.99 15.39 -7.39
N VAL A 240 -11.19 15.46 -8.43
CA VAL A 240 -9.74 15.74 -8.37
C VAL A 240 -9.52 17.20 -8.70
N ASP A 241 -8.77 17.89 -7.85
CA ASP A 241 -8.21 19.20 -8.14
C ASP A 241 -6.69 19.10 -8.06
N GLN A 242 -5.99 19.79 -8.94
CA GLN A 242 -4.54 19.83 -8.99
C GLN A 242 -4.07 21.28 -9.05
N ILE A 243 -3.02 21.59 -8.29
CA ILE A 243 -2.39 22.91 -8.22
C ILE A 243 -0.89 22.71 -8.35
N SER A 244 -0.27 23.35 -9.36
CA SER A 244 1.17 23.32 -9.56
C SER A 244 1.92 23.73 -8.29
N GLN A 245 2.95 22.98 -7.92
CA GLN A 245 3.85 23.33 -6.82
C GLN A 245 4.88 24.38 -7.24
N VAL A 246 5.03 24.63 -8.55
CA VAL A 246 6.06 25.54 -9.10
C VAL A 246 5.53 26.97 -9.12
N ASP A 247 4.38 27.22 -9.70
CA ASP A 247 3.82 28.54 -9.93
C ASP A 247 2.44 28.78 -9.30
N GLY A 248 1.85 27.74 -8.69
CA GLY A 248 0.54 27.82 -8.04
C GLY A 248 -0.64 27.86 -9.03
N THR A 249 -0.40 27.61 -10.31
CA THR A 249 -1.50 27.56 -11.30
C THR A 249 -2.42 26.38 -11.00
N HIS A 250 -3.71 26.65 -11.16
CA HIS A 250 -4.75 25.63 -10.98
C HIS A 250 -4.99 24.90 -12.30
N ASP A 251 -4.93 23.57 -12.28
CA ASP A 251 -5.34 22.78 -13.43
C ASP A 251 -6.87 22.88 -13.61
N PRO A 252 -7.36 23.54 -14.67
CA PRO A 252 -8.79 23.74 -14.89
C PRO A 252 -9.53 22.44 -15.21
N GLU A 253 -8.81 21.40 -15.58
CA GLU A 253 -9.38 20.11 -15.97
C GLU A 253 -9.59 19.14 -14.81
N GLY A 254 -9.60 19.61 -13.55
CA GLY A 254 -10.00 18.82 -12.41
C GLY A 254 -11.28 18.03 -12.72
N GLY A 255 -11.23 16.71 -12.68
CA GLY A 255 -12.29 15.86 -13.20
C GLY A 255 -12.94 14.98 -12.14
N LYS A 256 -14.07 14.38 -12.49
CA LYS A 256 -14.63 13.26 -11.75
C LYS A 256 -13.72 12.05 -11.91
N GLN A 257 -13.40 11.40 -10.80
CA GLN A 257 -12.68 10.12 -10.79
C GLN A 257 -13.60 9.06 -10.22
N ARG A 258 -13.52 7.86 -10.78
CA ARG A 258 -14.15 6.64 -10.28
C ARG A 258 -13.11 5.54 -10.19
N ILE A 259 -13.17 4.78 -9.11
CA ILE A 259 -12.29 3.64 -8.87
C ILE A 259 -13.18 2.43 -8.63
N TYR A 260 -12.86 1.33 -9.28
CA TYR A 260 -13.52 0.04 -9.11
C TYR A 260 -12.46 -0.97 -8.74
N GLY A 261 -12.74 -1.78 -7.73
CA GLY A 261 -11.90 -2.87 -7.29
C GLY A 261 -12.67 -4.17 -7.14
N LEU A 262 -12.08 -5.27 -7.53
CA LEU A 262 -12.57 -6.63 -7.27
C LEU A 262 -11.39 -7.47 -6.79
N ALA A 263 -11.60 -8.23 -5.71
CA ALA A 263 -10.62 -9.21 -5.25
C ALA A 263 -11.31 -10.53 -4.94
N ALA A 264 -10.61 -11.63 -5.19
CA ALA A 264 -11.02 -12.96 -4.79
C ALA A 264 -9.80 -13.74 -4.29
N ASN A 265 -9.85 -14.13 -3.04
CA ASN A 265 -8.80 -14.87 -2.36
C ASN A 265 -9.35 -16.22 -1.94
N MET A 266 -8.58 -17.27 -2.17
CA MET A 266 -8.95 -18.64 -1.82
C MET A 266 -7.82 -19.26 -0.99
N ASP A 267 -8.22 -19.99 0.07
CA ASP A 267 -7.31 -20.77 0.91
C ASP A 267 -7.82 -22.22 0.91
N ILE A 268 -7.07 -23.14 0.28
CA ILE A 268 -7.42 -24.55 0.09
C ILE A 268 -6.34 -25.40 0.75
N ASP A 269 -6.56 -25.86 1.97
CA ASP A 269 -5.57 -26.55 2.80
C ASP A 269 -4.27 -25.74 2.92
N ARG A 270 -3.16 -26.28 2.38
CA ARG A 270 -1.88 -25.59 2.34
C ARG A 270 -1.75 -24.60 1.18
N TRP A 271 -2.57 -24.72 0.14
CA TRP A 271 -2.48 -23.88 -1.05
C TRP A 271 -3.34 -22.64 -0.93
N PHE A 272 -2.94 -21.58 -1.61
CA PHE A 272 -3.76 -20.38 -1.67
C PHE A 272 -3.62 -19.67 -3.02
N VAL A 273 -4.67 -18.93 -3.38
CA VAL A 273 -4.70 -18.04 -4.53
C VAL A 273 -5.08 -16.63 -4.05
N ARG A 274 -4.42 -15.63 -4.58
CA ARG A 274 -4.69 -14.21 -4.35
C ARG A 274 -4.91 -13.54 -5.68
N SER A 275 -6.03 -12.85 -5.83
CA SER A 275 -6.32 -12.14 -7.08
C SER A 275 -6.98 -10.81 -6.82
N GLU A 276 -6.65 -9.84 -7.64
CA GLU A 276 -7.21 -8.50 -7.57
C GLU A 276 -7.27 -7.88 -8.97
N TYR A 277 -8.32 -7.10 -9.23
CA TYR A 277 -8.51 -6.29 -10.42
C TYR A 277 -8.94 -4.90 -10.04
N SER A 278 -8.35 -3.88 -10.63
CA SER A 278 -8.70 -2.47 -10.39
C SER A 278 -8.85 -1.70 -11.69
N VAL A 279 -9.75 -0.71 -11.66
CA VAL A 279 -9.97 0.25 -12.74
C VAL A 279 -10.02 1.64 -12.13
N PHE A 280 -9.20 2.55 -12.66
CA PHE A 280 -9.30 3.97 -12.40
C PHE A 280 -9.79 4.67 -13.68
N ASP A 281 -10.84 5.46 -13.53
CA ASP A 281 -11.48 6.18 -14.63
C ASP A 281 -11.59 7.66 -14.22
N ARG A 282 -10.87 8.55 -14.91
CA ARG A 282 -10.87 9.99 -14.65
C ARG A 282 -11.38 10.71 -15.89
N SER A 283 -12.42 11.55 -15.73
CA SER A 283 -13.01 12.27 -16.85
C SER A 283 -12.06 13.33 -17.44
N ALA A 284 -11.22 13.94 -16.57
CA ALA A 284 -10.11 14.75 -17.05
C ALA A 284 -9.16 13.89 -17.87
N TYR A 285 -8.70 14.44 -18.98
CA TYR A 285 -7.78 13.78 -19.92
C TYR A 285 -8.29 12.45 -20.50
N SER A 286 -9.56 12.08 -20.27
CA SER A 286 -10.09 10.74 -20.63
C SER A 286 -9.19 9.60 -20.14
N TYR A 287 -8.55 9.82 -18.97
CA TYR A 287 -7.61 8.88 -18.38
C TYR A 287 -8.34 7.62 -17.91
N ARG A 288 -7.80 6.47 -18.27
CA ARG A 288 -8.27 5.19 -17.77
C ARG A 288 -7.14 4.21 -17.61
N SER A 289 -6.98 3.69 -16.38
CA SER A 289 -6.07 2.57 -16.12
C SER A 289 -6.83 1.33 -15.69
N ARG A 290 -6.22 0.17 -15.98
CA ARG A 290 -6.68 -1.16 -15.57
C ARG A 290 -5.47 -1.96 -15.11
N ALA A 291 -5.59 -2.59 -13.96
CA ALA A 291 -4.57 -3.46 -13.46
C ALA A 291 -5.17 -4.76 -12.91
N TYR A 292 -4.44 -5.86 -13.01
CA TYR A 292 -4.79 -7.09 -12.32
C TYR A 292 -3.55 -7.80 -11.80
N MET A 293 -3.74 -8.58 -10.77
CA MET A 293 -2.79 -9.57 -10.29
C MET A 293 -3.46 -10.92 -10.06
N VAL A 294 -2.69 -11.98 -10.27
CA VAL A 294 -3.00 -13.33 -9.81
C VAL A 294 -1.72 -13.92 -9.23
N GLY A 295 -1.80 -14.38 -7.99
CA GLY A 295 -0.71 -15.04 -7.30
C GLY A 295 -1.18 -16.37 -6.72
N ALA A 296 -0.32 -17.37 -6.76
CA ALA A 296 -0.55 -18.68 -6.15
C ALA A 296 0.65 -19.08 -5.30
N GLY A 297 0.39 -19.70 -4.17
CA GLY A 297 1.42 -20.13 -3.23
C GLY A 297 0.98 -21.31 -2.39
N GLY A 298 1.88 -21.79 -1.54
CA GLY A 298 1.59 -22.88 -0.63
C GLY A 298 2.40 -22.76 0.66
N ARG A 299 1.86 -23.30 1.76
CA ARG A 299 2.48 -23.33 3.08
C ARG A 299 3.09 -24.72 3.34
N PHE A 300 4.39 -24.76 3.59
CA PHE A 300 5.19 -25.99 3.79
C PHE A 300 6.03 -25.85 5.06
N GLY A 301 5.44 -26.18 6.20
CA GLY A 301 6.04 -25.85 7.50
C GLY A 301 6.19 -24.32 7.63
N ASP A 302 7.40 -23.87 7.93
CA ASP A 302 7.72 -22.44 8.08
C ASP A 302 7.92 -21.72 6.73
N PHE A 303 7.93 -22.43 5.60
CA PHE A 303 8.18 -21.87 4.28
C PHE A 303 6.88 -21.62 3.51
N THR A 304 6.77 -20.46 2.92
CA THR A 304 5.63 -20.08 2.05
C THR A 304 6.16 -19.51 0.74
N PRO A 305 6.41 -20.35 -0.28
CA PRO A 305 6.68 -19.89 -1.64
C PRO A 305 5.40 -19.36 -2.30
N MET A 306 5.56 -18.32 -3.15
CA MET A 306 4.49 -17.72 -3.93
C MET A 306 5.00 -17.20 -5.25
N LEU A 307 4.25 -17.41 -6.33
CA LEU A 307 4.48 -16.80 -7.64
C LEU A 307 3.30 -15.89 -7.97
N THR A 308 3.59 -14.68 -8.43
CA THR A 308 2.57 -13.68 -8.78
C THR A 308 2.80 -13.14 -10.18
N HIS A 309 1.74 -12.97 -10.93
CA HIS A 309 1.72 -12.30 -12.21
C HIS A 309 0.85 -11.05 -12.16
N THR A 310 1.32 -9.96 -12.79
CA THR A 310 0.61 -8.70 -12.88
C THR A 310 0.55 -8.19 -14.31
N ARG A 311 -0.43 -7.35 -14.56
CA ARG A 311 -0.53 -6.57 -15.78
C ARG A 311 -1.17 -5.23 -15.50
N TYR A 312 -0.57 -4.17 -16.03
CA TYR A 312 -1.08 -2.81 -16.00
C TYR A 312 -1.26 -2.29 -17.41
N ARG A 313 -2.31 -1.48 -17.64
CA ARG A 313 -2.54 -0.78 -18.89
C ARG A 313 -3.23 0.54 -18.63
N GLU A 314 -2.67 1.60 -19.21
CA GLU A 314 -3.18 2.97 -19.08
C GLU A 314 -3.29 3.63 -20.44
N ARG A 315 -4.27 4.50 -20.59
CA ARG A 315 -4.47 5.40 -21.74
C ARG A 315 -5.00 6.74 -21.29
N ASN A 316 -4.67 7.79 -22.05
CA ASN A 316 -5.27 9.10 -21.92
C ASN A 316 -5.52 9.72 -23.30
N ARG A 317 -6.22 10.86 -23.37
CA ARG A 317 -6.58 11.48 -24.66
C ARG A 317 -5.42 12.18 -25.37
N PHE A 318 -4.37 12.58 -24.64
CA PHE A 318 -3.21 13.28 -25.24
C PHE A 318 -2.27 12.32 -25.92
N THR A 319 -2.32 11.06 -25.54
CA THR A 319 -1.51 10.00 -26.10
C THR A 319 -2.39 8.81 -26.49
N PRO A 320 -3.36 8.99 -27.44
CA PRO A 320 -4.32 7.94 -27.77
C PRO A 320 -3.64 6.68 -28.32
N ASP A 321 -2.51 6.86 -28.99
CA ASP A 321 -1.70 5.78 -29.57
C ASP A 321 -0.58 5.28 -28.64
N ALA A 322 -0.27 6.06 -27.59
CA ALA A 322 0.74 5.74 -26.59
C ALA A 322 0.04 5.16 -25.35
N ILE A 323 0.10 3.86 -25.20
CA ILE A 323 -0.52 3.12 -24.10
C ILE A 323 0.59 2.67 -23.18
N GLN A 324 0.60 3.15 -21.91
CA GLN A 324 1.44 2.53 -20.90
C GLN A 324 0.94 1.09 -20.69
N HIS A 325 1.85 0.15 -20.81
CA HIS A 325 1.54 -1.25 -20.73
C HIS A 325 2.68 -2.00 -20.04
N ASP A 326 2.41 -2.53 -18.87
CA ASP A 326 3.39 -3.18 -18.05
C ASP A 326 2.95 -4.61 -17.73
N ARG A 327 3.94 -5.45 -17.52
CA ARG A 327 3.76 -6.83 -17.08
C ARG A 327 4.81 -7.16 -16.01
N GLY A 328 4.33 -7.66 -14.88
CA GLY A 328 5.16 -8.07 -13.76
C GLY A 328 5.11 -9.57 -13.48
N TRP A 329 6.22 -10.08 -12.96
CA TRP A 329 6.33 -11.37 -12.32
C TRP A 329 7.08 -11.20 -11.01
N SER A 330 6.57 -11.79 -9.94
CA SER A 330 7.23 -11.82 -8.64
C SER A 330 7.30 -13.24 -8.12
N ALA A 331 8.49 -13.69 -7.75
CA ALA A 331 8.71 -14.95 -7.03
C ALA A 331 9.14 -14.60 -5.61
N THR A 332 8.36 -15.03 -4.63
CA THR A 332 8.57 -14.74 -3.21
C THR A 332 8.73 -16.02 -2.42
N LEU A 333 9.68 -16.03 -1.49
CA LEU A 333 9.80 -17.03 -0.44
C LEU A 333 9.71 -16.32 0.91
N ARG A 334 8.72 -16.67 1.72
CA ARG A 334 8.58 -16.25 3.11
C ARG A 334 8.98 -17.39 4.02
N TYR A 335 9.74 -17.07 5.06
CA TYR A 335 10.13 -17.98 6.13
C TYR A 335 9.69 -17.40 7.48
N GLU A 336 8.90 -18.17 8.23
CA GLU A 336 8.46 -17.77 9.58
C GLU A 336 9.59 -17.94 10.58
N LEU A 337 9.96 -16.85 11.28
CA LEU A 337 10.95 -16.84 12.36
C LEU A 337 10.31 -17.03 13.75
N GLY A 338 9.01 -17.24 13.79
CA GLY A 338 8.20 -17.36 14.99
C GLY A 338 6.83 -16.74 14.77
N ALA A 339 6.08 -16.51 15.85
CA ALA A 339 4.69 -16.06 15.78
C ALA A 339 4.51 -14.60 15.31
N SER A 340 5.57 -13.79 15.33
CA SER A 340 5.49 -12.34 15.07
C SER A 340 6.51 -11.82 14.06
N SER A 341 7.37 -12.67 13.51
CA SER A 341 8.46 -12.23 12.64
C SER A 341 8.62 -13.17 11.44
N ALA A 342 8.93 -12.59 10.28
CA ALA A 342 9.17 -13.33 9.05
C ALA A 342 10.34 -12.75 8.27
N LEU A 343 11.16 -13.64 7.71
CA LEU A 343 12.17 -13.30 6.72
C LEU A 343 11.60 -13.57 5.33
N LYS A 344 11.83 -12.66 4.39
CA LYS A 344 11.31 -12.79 3.03
C LYS A 344 12.39 -12.49 2.01
N VAL A 345 12.38 -13.24 0.93
CA VAL A 345 13.18 -12.98 -0.27
C VAL A 345 12.22 -12.87 -1.45
N GLN A 346 12.34 -11.82 -2.23
CA GLN A 346 11.50 -11.60 -3.41
C GLN A 346 12.35 -11.20 -4.60
N TRP A 347 12.09 -11.84 -5.72
CA TRP A 347 12.60 -11.46 -7.02
C TRP A 347 11.45 -10.94 -7.87
N ASP A 348 11.61 -9.73 -8.39
CA ASP A 348 10.64 -9.08 -9.26
C ASP A 348 11.23 -8.91 -10.67
N HIS A 349 10.42 -9.15 -11.67
CA HIS A 349 10.71 -8.84 -13.06
C HIS A 349 9.58 -7.96 -13.60
N PHE A 350 9.84 -6.66 -13.67
CA PHE A 350 8.99 -5.69 -14.31
C PHE A 350 9.40 -5.56 -15.78
N LYS A 351 8.44 -5.70 -16.69
CA LYS A 351 8.65 -5.52 -18.12
C LYS A 351 7.74 -4.42 -18.63
N ASP A 352 8.34 -3.32 -19.05
CA ASP A 352 7.69 -2.26 -19.78
C ASP A 352 7.47 -2.71 -21.22
N LEU A 353 6.22 -2.69 -21.67
CA LEU A 353 5.76 -3.06 -23.02
C LEU A 353 5.17 -1.85 -23.74
N SER A 354 5.31 -0.65 -23.16
CA SER A 354 4.88 0.62 -23.73
C SER A 354 5.73 0.96 -24.97
N GLY A 355 5.20 1.80 -25.84
CA GLY A 355 5.98 2.35 -26.96
C GLY A 355 7.09 3.28 -26.47
N THR A 356 8.03 3.62 -27.37
CA THR A 356 9.21 4.48 -27.07
C THR A 356 8.81 5.85 -26.52
N ASP A 357 7.62 6.33 -26.83
CA ASP A 357 7.13 7.66 -26.45
C ASP A 357 6.56 7.72 -25.03
N LEU A 358 6.36 6.56 -24.37
CA LEU A 358 5.77 6.45 -23.03
C LEU A 358 6.58 5.57 -22.09
N SER A 359 7.83 5.36 -22.36
CA SER A 359 8.65 4.54 -21.50
C SER A 359 8.76 5.12 -20.11
N TYR A 360 8.19 4.41 -19.15
CA TYR A 360 8.03 4.87 -17.77
C TYR A 360 9.30 4.67 -16.94
N VAL A 361 9.69 3.45 -16.61
CA VAL A 361 10.98 3.13 -15.93
C VAL A 361 11.79 2.11 -16.69
N GLY A 362 11.26 1.65 -17.82
CA GLY A 362 11.83 0.56 -18.59
C GLY A 362 11.73 -0.79 -17.88
N THR A 363 12.29 -1.81 -18.54
CA THR A 363 12.34 -3.15 -17.98
C THR A 363 13.39 -3.24 -16.88
N SER A 364 13.03 -3.86 -15.74
CA SER A 364 13.97 -4.05 -14.62
C SER A 364 13.75 -5.36 -13.88
N LYS A 365 14.80 -5.85 -13.21
CA LYS A 365 14.76 -6.99 -12.30
C LYS A 365 15.30 -6.56 -10.95
N LEU A 366 14.50 -6.75 -9.91
CA LEU A 366 14.85 -6.40 -8.53
C LEU A 366 14.97 -7.65 -7.67
N LEU A 367 15.98 -7.70 -6.82
CA LEU A 367 16.06 -8.63 -5.71
C LEU A 367 15.88 -7.86 -4.40
N SER A 368 15.01 -8.34 -3.54
CA SER A 368 14.74 -7.76 -2.22
C SER A 368 14.79 -8.81 -1.13
N VAL A 369 15.27 -8.40 0.04
CA VAL A 369 15.23 -9.18 1.29
C VAL A 369 14.57 -8.31 2.34
N ALA A 370 13.64 -8.86 3.10
CA ALA A 370 12.93 -8.16 4.16
C ALA A 370 12.88 -8.98 5.44
N LEU A 371 13.03 -8.29 6.56
CA LEU A 371 12.69 -8.79 7.90
C LEU A 371 11.49 -7.97 8.37
N ASP A 372 10.36 -8.63 8.54
CA ASP A 372 9.13 -8.04 9.04
C ASP A 372 8.79 -8.55 10.43
N THR A 373 8.32 -7.68 11.31
CA THR A 373 7.87 -8.04 12.65
C THR A 373 6.65 -7.24 13.08
N VAL A 374 5.84 -7.82 13.96
CA VAL A 374 4.71 -7.17 14.66
C VAL A 374 4.83 -7.38 16.16
N PHE A 375 4.31 -6.46 16.96
CA PHE A 375 4.33 -6.49 18.42
C PHE A 375 3.15 -5.74 19.03
#